data_ec4f58a4495503da2a328023a65c1320
#
_entry.id   ec4f58a4495503da2a328023a65c1320
#
_cell.length_a   1.000
_cell.length_b   1.000
_cell.length_c   1.000
_cell.angle_alpha   90.00
_cell.angle_beta   90.00
_cell.angle_gamma   90.00
#
_symmetry.space_group_name_H-M   'P 1'
#
loop_
_entity.id
_entity.type
_entity.pdbx_description
1 polymer ?
#
loop_
_entity_poly.entity_id
_entity_poly.type
_entity_poly.pdbx_seq_one_letter_code
_entity_poly.pdbx_strand_id
1 'polypeptide(L)'
;MKISEVAYIIWAAQRLGVIKSRADFHKTYKTKDDIFRILGNNSGVTSLVQTLKADPSWNHRMDGAVCFFDSEFPVINANVKANGDKPYLLFYKGNLSLLHNLNQNVAVIGHTSPNETIEKRERNIVSQLVNKGMVIVSGLAKGCDTISHDECMQQGGQTIAILPSPVHSILPKEHVKEAQRIVEHRGLLISEYDEEPKQVRFEQSKRYIDRDRLQAMFAKVV
;
A
#
# COMPACT_ATOMS: atom_id res chain seq x y z
N MET A 1 -10.09 -13.25 4.78
CA MET A 1 -8.91 -12.83 4.00
C MET A 1 -9.11 -13.16 2.51
N LYS A 2 -8.87 -12.21 1.60
CA LYS A 2 -9.04 -12.39 0.15
C LYS A 2 -7.66 -12.40 -0.52
N ILE A 3 -7.24 -13.56 -1.02
CA ILE A 3 -5.97 -13.72 -1.74
C ILE A 3 -6.18 -14.76 -2.85
N SER A 4 -5.87 -14.39 -4.11
CA SER A 4 -5.92 -15.31 -5.23
C SER A 4 -4.77 -16.34 -5.19
N GLU A 5 -4.93 -17.46 -5.88
CA GLU A 5 -3.87 -18.47 -6.00
C GLU A 5 -2.59 -17.86 -6.59
N VAL A 6 -2.73 -17.02 -7.60
CA VAL A 6 -1.63 -16.31 -8.24
C VAL A 6 -0.93 -15.39 -7.25
N ALA A 7 -1.68 -14.66 -6.43
CA ALA A 7 -1.11 -13.78 -5.41
C ALA A 7 -0.34 -14.56 -4.34
N TYR A 8 -0.80 -15.74 -3.91
CA TYR A 8 -0.06 -16.62 -3.00
C TYR A 8 1.28 -17.07 -3.59
N ILE A 9 1.30 -17.46 -4.87
CA ILE A 9 2.51 -17.91 -5.56
C ILE A 9 3.53 -16.75 -5.66
N ILE A 10 3.07 -15.57 -6.04
CA ILE A 10 3.90 -14.36 -6.12
C ILE A 10 4.43 -13.99 -4.74
N TRP A 11 3.59 -14.05 -3.70
CA TRP A 11 4.00 -13.77 -2.33
C TRP A 11 5.09 -14.74 -1.85
N ALA A 12 4.90 -16.04 -2.03
CA ALA A 12 5.91 -17.03 -1.68
C ALA A 12 7.22 -16.81 -2.45
N ALA A 13 7.15 -16.52 -3.75
CA ALA A 13 8.32 -16.27 -4.59
C ALA A 13 9.05 -14.98 -4.18
N GLN A 14 8.33 -13.93 -3.77
CA GLN A 14 8.91 -12.71 -3.22
C GLN A 14 9.68 -12.99 -1.93
N ARG A 15 9.07 -13.71 -0.97
CA ARG A 15 9.71 -14.08 0.29
C ARG A 15 10.98 -14.92 0.12
N LEU A 16 10.98 -15.81 -0.86
CA LEU A 16 12.15 -16.64 -1.17
C LEU A 16 13.23 -15.92 -2.01
N GLY A 17 12.97 -14.65 -2.39
CA GLY A 17 13.91 -13.90 -3.24
C GLY A 17 14.02 -14.44 -4.67
N VAL A 18 13.04 -15.25 -5.13
CA VAL A 18 12.99 -15.75 -6.52
C VAL A 18 12.68 -14.59 -7.46
N ILE A 19 11.77 -13.69 -7.06
CA ILE A 19 11.53 -12.42 -7.76
C ILE A 19 12.53 -11.39 -7.24
N LYS A 20 13.45 -10.96 -8.12
CA LYS A 20 14.59 -10.11 -7.75
C LYS A 20 14.24 -8.64 -7.64
N SER A 21 13.31 -8.16 -8.46
CA SER A 21 12.88 -6.75 -8.49
C SER A 21 11.54 -6.59 -9.20
N ARG A 22 10.92 -5.40 -9.04
CA ARG A 22 9.72 -5.03 -9.78
C ARG A 22 9.93 -5.05 -11.29
N ALA A 23 11.07 -4.52 -11.76
CA ALA A 23 11.42 -4.53 -13.18
C ALA A 23 11.57 -5.95 -13.73
N ASP A 24 12.22 -6.83 -12.97
CA ASP A 24 12.39 -8.25 -13.33
C ASP A 24 11.03 -8.94 -13.38
N PHE A 25 10.16 -8.72 -12.41
CA PHE A 25 8.80 -9.25 -12.41
C PHE A 25 8.04 -8.88 -13.69
N HIS A 26 7.91 -7.60 -13.98
CA HIS A 26 7.17 -7.12 -15.15
C HIS A 26 7.83 -7.46 -16.49
N LYS A 27 9.14 -7.76 -16.49
CA LYS A 27 9.85 -8.27 -17.67
C LYS A 27 9.57 -9.75 -17.91
N THR A 28 9.56 -10.56 -16.86
CA THR A 28 9.53 -12.02 -16.92
C THR A 28 8.10 -12.57 -16.99
N TYR A 29 7.17 -12.01 -16.22
CA TYR A 29 5.82 -12.53 -16.10
C TYR A 29 4.82 -11.59 -16.80
N LYS A 30 4.25 -12.07 -17.92
CA LYS A 30 3.28 -11.30 -18.73
C LYS A 30 1.86 -11.72 -18.48
N THR A 31 1.64 -12.97 -18.09
CA THR A 31 0.34 -13.59 -17.89
C THR A 31 0.29 -14.36 -16.58
N LYS A 32 -0.93 -14.72 -16.14
CA LYS A 32 -1.13 -15.67 -15.03
C LYS A 32 -0.48 -17.03 -15.32
N ASP A 33 -0.51 -17.47 -16.57
CA ASP A 33 0.07 -18.75 -16.98
C ASP A 33 1.59 -18.76 -16.81
N ASP A 34 2.27 -17.63 -17.02
CA ASP A 34 3.70 -17.53 -16.73
C ASP A 34 4.00 -17.75 -15.24
N ILE A 35 3.14 -17.22 -14.34
CA ILE A 35 3.27 -17.44 -12.91
C ILE A 35 3.14 -18.92 -12.56
N PHE A 36 2.10 -19.59 -13.06
CA PHE A 36 1.91 -21.01 -12.79
C PHE A 36 3.02 -21.87 -13.40
N ARG A 37 3.44 -21.60 -14.63
CA ARG A 37 4.47 -22.35 -15.33
C ARG A 37 5.86 -22.21 -14.73
N ILE A 38 6.25 -20.99 -14.32
CA ILE A 38 7.61 -20.68 -13.88
C ILE A 38 7.74 -20.81 -12.36
N LEU A 39 6.85 -20.16 -11.61
CA LEU A 39 6.89 -20.12 -10.15
C LEU A 39 6.14 -21.31 -9.52
N GLY A 40 5.00 -21.72 -10.10
CA GLY A 40 4.20 -22.83 -9.60
C GLY A 40 4.91 -24.20 -9.69
N ASN A 41 5.91 -24.34 -10.55
CA ASN A 41 6.76 -25.54 -10.64
C ASN A 41 7.98 -25.50 -9.72
N ASN A 42 8.21 -24.42 -8.99
CA ASN A 42 9.29 -24.32 -8.01
C ASN A 42 8.85 -24.95 -6.68
N SER A 43 9.51 -26.04 -6.27
CA SER A 43 9.15 -26.80 -5.06
C SER A 43 9.21 -25.97 -3.78
N GLY A 44 10.16 -25.04 -3.67
CA GLY A 44 10.25 -24.14 -2.52
C GLY A 44 9.07 -23.16 -2.47
N VAL A 45 8.68 -22.62 -3.63
CA VAL A 45 7.52 -21.71 -3.74
C VAL A 45 6.24 -22.45 -3.38
N THR A 46 5.99 -23.63 -3.93
CA THR A 46 4.78 -24.43 -3.65
C THR A 46 4.70 -24.85 -2.18
N SER A 47 5.82 -25.25 -1.58
CA SER A 47 5.88 -25.58 -0.14
C SER A 47 5.52 -24.36 0.72
N LEU A 48 6.08 -23.18 0.42
CA LEU A 48 5.78 -21.96 1.17
C LEU A 48 4.33 -21.50 0.96
N VAL A 49 3.75 -21.67 -0.23
CA VAL A 49 2.33 -21.39 -0.48
C VAL A 49 1.43 -22.18 0.47
N GLN A 50 1.71 -23.49 0.64
CA GLN A 50 0.94 -24.32 1.58
C GLN A 50 1.05 -23.80 3.02
N THR A 51 2.25 -23.42 3.45
CA THR A 51 2.51 -22.84 4.77
C THR A 51 1.73 -21.52 4.96
N LEU A 52 1.78 -20.61 3.99
CA LEU A 52 1.08 -19.34 4.05
C LEU A 52 -0.45 -19.51 4.12
N LYS A 53 -1.00 -20.46 3.37
CA LYS A 53 -2.43 -20.78 3.38
C LYS A 53 -2.88 -21.42 4.69
N ALA A 54 -2.03 -22.23 5.30
CA ALA A 54 -2.33 -22.93 6.53
C ALA A 54 -2.22 -22.06 7.79
N ASP A 55 -1.57 -20.90 7.73
CA ASP A 55 -1.37 -20.00 8.88
C ASP A 55 -2.59 -19.08 9.11
N PRO A 56 -3.43 -19.36 10.11
CA PRO A 56 -4.63 -18.57 10.39
C PRO A 56 -4.30 -17.17 10.95
N SER A 57 -3.07 -16.91 11.37
CA SER A 57 -2.68 -15.62 11.95
C SER A 57 -2.80 -14.48 10.94
N TRP A 58 -2.73 -14.78 9.65
CA TRP A 58 -2.90 -13.77 8.60
C TRP A 58 -4.29 -13.14 8.58
N ASN A 59 -5.34 -13.86 9.01
CA ASN A 59 -6.70 -13.33 9.09
C ASN A 59 -6.84 -12.13 10.04
N HIS A 60 -5.95 -12.02 11.04
CA HIS A 60 -5.92 -10.89 11.97
C HIS A 60 -4.97 -9.77 11.51
N ARG A 61 -4.00 -10.11 10.67
CA ARG A 61 -2.95 -9.18 10.24
C ARG A 61 -3.36 -8.30 9.07
N MET A 62 -4.16 -8.84 8.15
CA MET A 62 -4.62 -8.14 6.94
C MET A 62 -5.96 -8.68 6.45
N ASP A 63 -6.65 -7.91 5.61
CA ASP A 63 -7.89 -8.35 4.97
C ASP A 63 -7.60 -9.12 3.67
N GLY A 64 -6.44 -8.88 3.05
CA GLY A 64 -6.02 -9.63 1.88
C GLY A 64 -4.72 -9.14 1.26
N ALA A 65 -4.39 -9.79 0.14
CA ALA A 65 -3.34 -9.37 -0.76
C ALA A 65 -3.87 -9.44 -2.20
N VAL A 66 -3.43 -8.51 -3.04
CA VAL A 66 -3.82 -8.40 -4.44
C VAL A 66 -2.58 -8.29 -5.31
N CYS A 67 -2.51 -9.07 -6.39
CA CYS A 67 -1.40 -9.04 -7.33
C CYS A 67 -1.77 -8.37 -8.66
N PHE A 68 -0.77 -7.97 -9.42
CA PHE A 68 -0.91 -7.27 -10.70
C PHE A 68 -1.86 -7.96 -11.70
N PHE A 69 -2.07 -9.24 -11.57
CA PHE A 69 -2.96 -10.03 -12.44
C PHE A 69 -4.39 -10.17 -11.92
N ASP A 70 -4.70 -9.67 -10.73
CA ASP A 70 -6.05 -9.72 -10.18
C ASP A 70 -6.91 -8.58 -10.73
N SER A 71 -8.20 -8.81 -10.91
CA SER A 71 -9.17 -7.80 -11.37
C SER A 71 -9.31 -6.63 -10.40
N GLU A 72 -9.10 -6.91 -9.11
CA GLU A 72 -9.15 -5.95 -8.02
C GLU A 72 -7.84 -5.18 -7.82
N PHE A 73 -6.82 -5.43 -8.65
CA PHE A 73 -5.57 -4.67 -8.54
C PHE A 73 -5.79 -3.18 -8.81
N PRO A 74 -5.18 -2.29 -8.00
CA PRO A 74 -5.37 -0.85 -8.10
C PRO A 74 -5.09 -0.28 -9.50
N VAL A 75 -5.85 0.75 -9.86
CA VAL A 75 -5.58 1.54 -11.08
C VAL A 75 -4.33 2.38 -10.85
N ILE A 76 -3.34 2.20 -11.70
CA ILE A 76 -2.08 2.95 -11.68
C ILE A 76 -2.19 4.19 -12.56
N ASN A 77 -1.71 5.33 -12.08
CA ASN A 77 -1.64 6.57 -12.85
C ASN A 77 -0.89 6.34 -14.18
N ALA A 78 -1.54 6.69 -15.29
CA ALA A 78 -1.01 6.45 -16.64
C ALA A 78 0.32 7.18 -16.94
N ASN A 79 0.71 8.16 -16.13
CA ASN A 79 2.00 8.83 -16.22
C ASN A 79 3.16 7.98 -15.71
N VAL A 80 2.89 6.93 -14.93
CA VAL A 80 3.91 5.98 -14.46
C VAL A 80 4.26 5.02 -15.60
N LYS A 81 5.38 5.27 -16.27
CA LYS A 81 5.82 4.48 -17.44
C LYS A 81 6.79 3.36 -17.06
N ALA A 82 7.68 3.59 -16.09
CA ALA A 82 8.72 2.65 -15.73
C ALA A 82 8.17 1.43 -15.00
N ASN A 83 8.41 0.24 -15.51
CA ASN A 83 7.99 -1.01 -14.87
C ASN A 83 8.67 -1.25 -13.52
N GLY A 84 9.87 -0.69 -13.32
CA GLY A 84 10.57 -0.77 -12.03
C GLY A 84 9.86 -0.02 -10.89
N ASP A 85 8.95 0.89 -11.22
CA ASP A 85 8.18 1.64 -10.23
C ASP A 85 6.85 0.95 -9.88
N LYS A 86 6.30 0.14 -10.78
CA LYS A 86 4.98 -0.48 -10.60
C LYS A 86 5.02 -1.61 -9.58
N PRO A 87 4.14 -1.61 -8.58
CA PRO A 87 3.99 -2.73 -7.66
C PRO A 87 3.44 -3.95 -8.40
N TYR A 88 3.74 -5.14 -7.92
CA TYR A 88 3.18 -6.39 -8.45
C TYR A 88 2.40 -7.19 -7.40
N LEU A 89 2.60 -6.87 -6.13
CA LEU A 89 1.88 -7.45 -5.00
C LEU A 89 1.66 -6.37 -3.94
N LEU A 90 0.45 -6.29 -3.41
CA LEU A 90 0.07 -5.33 -2.39
C LEU A 90 -0.74 -6.04 -1.30
N PHE A 91 -0.39 -5.78 -0.04
CA PHE A 91 -1.11 -6.22 1.15
C PHE A 91 -1.99 -5.09 1.64
N TYR A 92 -3.23 -5.40 2.10
CA TYR A 92 -4.15 -4.35 2.48
C TYR A 92 -5.01 -4.70 3.70
N LYS A 93 -5.48 -3.65 4.37
CA LYS A 93 -6.51 -3.71 5.42
C LYS A 93 -7.48 -2.54 5.24
N GLY A 94 -8.78 -2.83 5.17
CA GLY A 94 -9.83 -1.85 4.90
C GLY A 94 -10.35 -1.89 3.46
N ASN A 95 -10.80 -0.75 2.97
CA ASN A 95 -11.55 -0.65 1.72
C ASN A 95 -10.66 -0.51 0.48
N LEU A 96 -10.29 -1.62 -0.16
CA LEU A 96 -9.47 -1.64 -1.37
C LEU A 96 -10.12 -0.90 -2.55
N SER A 97 -11.47 -0.81 -2.61
CA SER A 97 -12.17 -0.18 -3.73
C SER A 97 -11.85 1.31 -3.91
N LEU A 98 -11.33 1.98 -2.88
CA LEU A 98 -10.88 3.37 -2.95
C LEU A 98 -9.76 3.58 -4.00
N LEU A 99 -9.03 2.52 -4.35
CA LEU A 99 -7.97 2.57 -5.36
C LEU A 99 -8.45 2.27 -6.79
N HIS A 100 -9.75 2.02 -6.99
CA HIS A 100 -10.28 1.74 -8.33
C HIS A 100 -10.70 3.01 -9.08
N ASN A 101 -10.86 4.14 -8.39
CA ASN A 101 -11.20 5.43 -9.02
C ASN A 101 -10.10 6.48 -8.79
N LEU A 102 -9.07 6.40 -9.61
CA LEU A 102 -7.92 7.32 -9.53
C LEU A 102 -8.33 8.81 -9.60
N ASN A 103 -9.41 9.14 -10.30
CA ASN A 103 -9.85 10.54 -10.47
C ASN A 103 -10.35 11.17 -9.17
N GLN A 104 -10.71 10.38 -8.17
CA GLN A 104 -11.10 10.86 -6.84
C GLN A 104 -9.93 10.93 -5.86
N ASN A 105 -8.76 10.39 -6.19
CA ASN A 105 -7.63 10.29 -5.27
C ASN A 105 -6.69 11.48 -5.44
N VAL A 106 -6.43 12.18 -4.33
CA VAL A 106 -5.48 13.31 -4.24
C VAL A 106 -4.44 12.98 -3.19
N ALA A 107 -3.16 12.97 -3.59
CA ALA A 107 -2.07 12.80 -2.63
C ALA A 107 -1.79 14.12 -1.91
N VAL A 108 -1.77 14.08 -0.58
CA VAL A 108 -1.38 15.19 0.29
C VAL A 108 -0.15 14.77 1.05
N ILE A 109 0.96 15.42 0.76
CA ILE A 109 2.27 15.16 1.34
C ILE A 109 2.92 16.49 1.76
N GLY A 110 3.78 16.44 2.76
CA GLY A 110 4.42 17.65 3.23
C GLY A 110 5.48 17.40 4.31
N HIS A 111 5.75 18.44 5.08
CA HIS A 111 6.81 18.44 6.07
C HIS A 111 6.45 17.63 7.33
N THR A 112 7.44 16.97 7.92
CA THR A 112 7.25 16.18 9.15
C THR A 112 7.10 17.00 10.42
N SER A 113 7.33 18.31 10.36
CA SER A 113 7.19 19.25 11.48
C SER A 113 6.66 20.60 10.95
N PRO A 114 5.40 20.64 10.46
CA PRO A 114 4.80 21.88 9.98
C PRO A 114 4.59 22.84 11.15
N ASN A 115 4.68 24.15 10.88
CA ASN A 115 4.26 25.17 11.84
C ASN A 115 2.73 25.36 11.80
N GLU A 116 2.16 26.08 12.77
CA GLU A 116 0.70 26.29 12.85
C GLU A 116 0.08 26.91 11.60
N THR A 117 0.80 27.75 10.87
CA THR A 117 0.31 28.38 9.63
C THR A 117 0.17 27.34 8.54
N ILE A 118 1.15 26.44 8.40
CA ILE A 118 1.12 25.34 7.43
C ILE A 118 0.00 24.36 7.81
N GLU A 119 -0.09 23.98 9.08
CA GLU A 119 -1.16 23.08 9.56
C GLU A 119 -2.56 23.64 9.25
N LYS A 120 -2.82 24.90 9.58
CA LYS A 120 -4.13 25.55 9.30
C LYS A 120 -4.46 25.57 7.81
N ARG A 121 -3.45 25.84 6.96
CA ARG A 121 -3.64 25.83 5.49
C ARG A 121 -3.93 24.42 4.97
N GLU A 122 -3.19 23.43 5.44
CA GLU A 122 -3.38 22.04 5.06
C GLU A 122 -4.75 21.54 5.44
N ARG A 123 -5.20 21.74 6.69
CA ARG A 123 -6.54 21.38 7.13
C ARG A 123 -7.62 22.02 6.27
N ASN A 124 -7.49 23.31 5.95
CA ASN A 124 -8.44 23.99 5.07
C ASN A 124 -8.46 23.39 3.65
N ILE A 125 -7.30 23.04 3.07
CA ILE A 125 -7.23 22.39 1.75
C ILE A 125 -7.89 21.02 1.80
N VAL A 126 -7.54 20.19 2.78
CA VAL A 126 -8.11 18.85 2.95
C VAL A 126 -9.62 18.90 3.13
N SER A 127 -10.12 19.79 3.98
CA SER A 127 -11.57 20.00 4.17
C SER A 127 -12.27 20.33 2.84
N GLN A 128 -11.69 21.22 2.03
CA GLN A 128 -12.26 21.56 0.72
C GLN A 128 -12.22 20.37 -0.26
N LEU A 129 -11.17 19.55 -0.23
CA LEU A 129 -11.08 18.36 -1.07
C LEU A 129 -12.13 17.32 -0.66
N VAL A 130 -12.28 17.05 0.63
CA VAL A 130 -13.30 16.13 1.16
C VAL A 130 -14.71 16.59 0.81
N ASN A 131 -15.01 17.88 0.94
CA ASN A 131 -16.30 18.45 0.55
C ASN A 131 -16.61 18.30 -0.95
N LYS A 132 -15.59 18.07 -1.78
CA LYS A 132 -15.73 17.75 -3.21
C LYS A 132 -15.77 16.23 -3.50
N GLY A 133 -15.85 15.41 -2.46
CA GLY A 133 -15.87 13.95 -2.58
C GLY A 133 -14.53 13.32 -2.94
N MET A 134 -13.41 14.02 -2.67
CA MET A 134 -12.07 13.48 -2.92
C MET A 134 -11.63 12.56 -1.78
N VAL A 135 -10.89 11.53 -2.13
CA VAL A 135 -10.20 10.60 -1.22
C VAL A 135 -8.77 11.09 -1.02
N ILE A 136 -8.35 11.22 0.22
CA ILE A 136 -6.99 11.66 0.55
C ILE A 136 -6.05 10.46 0.56
N VAL A 137 -4.93 10.57 -0.15
CA VAL A 137 -3.84 9.58 -0.17
C VAL A 137 -2.62 10.18 0.53
N SER A 138 -2.10 9.52 1.55
CA SER A 138 -0.89 9.97 2.23
C SER A 138 -0.13 8.79 2.84
N GLY A 139 0.97 9.07 3.54
CA GLY A 139 1.90 8.04 3.97
C GLY A 139 1.87 7.70 5.44
N LEU A 140 1.03 8.36 6.22
CA LEU A 140 0.96 8.19 7.67
C LEU A 140 2.29 8.50 8.39
N ALA A 141 3.14 9.35 7.81
CA ALA A 141 4.31 9.89 8.48
C ALA A 141 3.89 10.99 9.49
N LYS A 142 4.82 11.39 10.34
CA LYS A 142 4.59 12.52 11.26
C LYS A 142 4.38 13.83 10.48
N GLY A 143 3.59 14.74 11.04
CA GLY A 143 3.36 16.07 10.46
C GLY A 143 2.23 16.09 9.42
N CYS A 144 2.48 16.60 8.24
CA CYS A 144 1.46 16.81 7.21
C CYS A 144 0.68 15.53 6.87
N ASP A 145 1.32 14.37 6.77
CA ASP A 145 0.62 13.13 6.47
C ASP A 145 -0.47 12.81 7.52
N THR A 146 -0.14 12.89 8.81
CA THR A 146 -1.11 12.64 9.89
C THR A 146 -2.17 13.72 10.00
N ILE A 147 -1.81 14.98 9.75
CA ILE A 147 -2.76 16.11 9.73
C ILE A 147 -3.79 15.90 8.62
N SER A 148 -3.35 15.48 7.44
CA SER A 148 -4.25 15.24 6.31
C SER A 148 -5.21 14.07 6.55
N HIS A 149 -4.75 12.97 7.14
CA HIS A 149 -5.61 11.85 7.52
C HIS A 149 -6.63 12.25 8.60
N ASP A 150 -6.17 12.93 9.65
CA ASP A 150 -7.02 13.37 10.76
C ASP A 150 -8.12 14.34 10.27
N GLU A 151 -7.77 15.38 9.53
CA GLU A 151 -8.73 16.32 8.97
C GLU A 151 -9.72 15.63 8.03
N CYS A 152 -9.23 14.74 7.15
CA CYS A 152 -10.09 13.99 6.25
C CYS A 152 -11.18 13.21 7.02
N MET A 153 -10.79 12.50 8.08
CA MET A 153 -11.74 11.74 8.91
C MET A 153 -12.68 12.64 9.71
N GLN A 154 -12.19 13.79 10.23
CA GLN A 154 -13.04 14.78 10.93
C GLN A 154 -14.13 15.34 10.02
N GLN A 155 -13.86 15.50 8.74
CA GLN A 155 -14.83 15.95 7.73
C GLN A 155 -15.72 14.82 7.19
N GLY A 156 -15.61 13.59 7.73
CA GLY A 156 -16.38 12.42 7.28
C GLY A 156 -15.89 11.82 5.96
N GLY A 157 -14.69 12.20 5.49
CA GLY A 157 -14.08 11.69 4.27
C GLY A 157 -13.38 10.33 4.46
N GLN A 158 -12.96 9.76 3.35
CA GLN A 158 -12.19 8.50 3.32
C GLN A 158 -10.74 8.77 2.94
N THR A 159 -9.81 8.05 3.56
CA THR A 159 -8.39 8.24 3.33
C THR A 159 -7.65 6.92 3.17
N ILE A 160 -6.54 6.98 2.42
CA ILE A 160 -5.68 5.84 2.09
C ILE A 160 -4.29 6.12 2.67
N ALA A 161 -3.84 5.27 3.59
CA ALA A 161 -2.50 5.31 4.13
C ALA A 161 -1.61 4.28 3.43
N ILE A 162 -0.56 4.73 2.78
CA ILE A 162 0.45 3.90 2.14
C ILE A 162 1.64 3.74 3.09
N LEU A 163 1.96 2.50 3.46
CA LEU A 163 2.86 2.20 4.57
C LEU A 163 4.23 1.68 4.11
N PRO A 164 5.33 2.06 4.80
CA PRO A 164 6.67 1.51 4.58
C PRO A 164 6.87 0.18 5.33
N SER A 165 5.84 -0.30 6.01
CA SER A 165 5.84 -1.49 6.87
C SER A 165 4.60 -2.33 6.59
N PRO A 166 4.52 -3.58 7.11
CA PRO A 166 3.30 -4.38 7.00
C PRO A 166 2.08 -3.65 7.55
N VAL A 167 0.91 -3.89 6.96
CA VAL A 167 -0.35 -3.24 7.39
C VAL A 167 -0.78 -3.61 8.82
N HIS A 168 -0.17 -4.61 9.42
CA HIS A 168 -0.39 -5.01 10.82
C HIS A 168 0.71 -4.54 11.78
N SER A 169 1.79 -3.95 11.25
CA SER A 169 2.92 -3.45 12.04
C SER A 169 3.26 -2.02 11.63
N ILE A 170 2.48 -1.08 12.14
CA ILE A 170 2.50 0.33 11.73
C ILE A 170 3.81 1.00 12.14
N LEU A 171 4.40 1.74 11.20
CA LEU A 171 5.52 2.64 11.43
C LEU A 171 5.17 4.05 10.93
N PRO A 172 5.49 5.09 11.75
CA PRO A 172 6.02 5.02 13.11
C PRO A 172 4.99 4.46 14.12
N LYS A 173 5.46 3.83 15.19
CA LYS A 173 4.59 3.14 16.19
C LYS A 173 3.60 4.07 16.90
N GLU A 174 3.91 5.35 16.97
CA GLU A 174 3.04 6.37 17.54
C GLU A 174 1.72 6.55 16.76
N HIS A 175 1.68 6.14 15.47
CA HIS A 175 0.50 6.29 14.59
C HIS A 175 -0.38 5.02 14.51
N VAL A 176 -0.17 4.04 15.38
CA VAL A 176 -1.01 2.81 15.43
C VAL A 176 -2.49 3.15 15.62
N LYS A 177 -2.81 4.08 16.53
CA LYS A 177 -4.20 4.51 16.78
C LYS A 177 -4.80 5.21 15.56
N GLU A 178 -3.99 6.00 14.85
CA GLU A 178 -4.43 6.69 13.64
C GLU A 178 -4.73 5.70 12.50
N ALA A 179 -3.86 4.70 12.32
CA ALA A 179 -4.09 3.62 11.37
C ALA A 179 -5.38 2.85 11.67
N GLN A 180 -5.69 2.59 12.94
CA GLN A 180 -6.95 1.95 13.35
C GLN A 180 -8.16 2.83 12.99
N ARG A 181 -8.11 4.13 13.32
CA ARG A 181 -9.17 5.09 12.97
C ARG A 181 -9.42 5.15 11.46
N ILE A 182 -8.37 5.11 10.64
CA ILE A 182 -8.50 5.08 9.17
C ILE A 182 -9.37 3.89 8.73
N VAL A 183 -9.10 2.69 9.24
CA VAL A 183 -9.89 1.50 8.90
C VAL A 183 -11.33 1.59 9.42
N GLU A 184 -11.53 2.08 10.64
CA GLU A 184 -12.86 2.28 11.26
C GLU A 184 -13.71 3.30 10.46
N HIS A 185 -13.08 4.31 9.85
CA HIS A 185 -13.71 5.29 8.95
C HIS A 185 -13.83 4.80 7.50
N ARG A 186 -13.76 3.47 7.27
CA ARG A 186 -13.85 2.83 5.94
C ARG A 186 -12.74 3.27 4.98
N GLY A 187 -11.60 3.70 5.50
CA GLY A 187 -10.39 3.98 4.75
C GLY A 187 -9.59 2.71 4.44
N LEU A 188 -8.37 2.90 3.98
CA LEU A 188 -7.50 1.82 3.53
C LEU A 188 -6.07 1.99 4.08
N LEU A 189 -5.50 0.90 4.56
CA LEU A 189 -4.07 0.73 4.76
C LEU A 189 -3.53 -0.18 3.66
N ILE A 190 -2.44 0.20 2.99
CA ILE A 190 -1.84 -0.58 1.92
C ILE A 190 -0.32 -0.56 1.98
N SER A 191 0.32 -1.68 1.63
CA SER A 191 1.76 -1.84 1.66
C SER A 191 2.25 -2.87 0.62
N GLU A 192 3.50 -2.74 0.16
CA GLU A 192 4.21 -3.79 -0.58
C GLU A 192 4.91 -4.79 0.35
N TYR A 193 4.88 -4.57 1.67
CA TYR A 193 5.63 -5.33 2.66
C TYR A 193 4.71 -6.17 3.53
N ASP A 194 5.09 -7.41 3.78
CA ASP A 194 4.45 -8.36 4.70
C ASP A 194 5.34 -8.71 5.91
N GLU A 195 6.61 -8.32 5.86
CA GLU A 195 7.60 -8.47 6.93
C GLU A 195 8.12 -7.11 7.40
N GLU A 196 8.41 -7.02 8.71
CA GLU A 196 9.03 -5.84 9.28
C GLU A 196 10.39 -5.54 8.63
N PRO A 197 10.77 -4.26 8.52
CA PRO A 197 12.09 -3.92 8.04
C PRO A 197 13.14 -4.47 9.00
N LYS A 198 14.21 -5.05 8.47
CA LYS A 198 15.38 -5.40 9.28
C LYS A 198 15.87 -4.13 9.99
N GLN A 199 16.39 -4.26 11.21
CA GLN A 199 16.84 -3.12 12.04
C GLN A 199 18.07 -2.40 11.48
N VAL A 200 18.21 -2.35 10.18
CA VAL A 200 19.26 -1.65 9.47
C VAL A 200 18.70 -0.32 9.00
N ARG A 201 19.22 0.77 9.54
CA ARG A 201 18.80 2.15 9.25
C ARG A 201 18.63 2.42 7.73
N PHE A 202 19.50 1.87 6.91
CA PHE A 202 19.46 2.02 5.46
C PHE A 202 18.22 1.37 4.84
N GLU A 203 17.85 0.15 5.25
CA GLU A 203 16.66 -0.55 4.72
C GLU A 203 15.37 0.17 5.11
N GLN A 204 15.29 0.66 6.34
CA GLN A 204 14.13 1.45 6.78
C GLN A 204 13.98 2.72 5.93
N SER A 205 15.05 3.50 5.77
CA SER A 205 15.03 4.73 4.96
C SER A 205 14.63 4.44 3.51
N LYS A 206 15.15 3.35 2.94
CA LYS A 206 14.78 2.92 1.59
C LYS A 206 13.29 2.60 1.45
N ARG A 207 12.68 1.93 2.44
CA ARG A 207 11.23 1.61 2.41
C ARG A 207 10.36 2.87 2.44
N TYR A 208 10.76 3.91 3.15
CA TYR A 208 10.06 5.20 3.13
C TYR A 208 10.09 5.82 1.72
N ILE A 209 11.27 5.88 1.09
CA ILE A 209 11.42 6.40 -0.28
C ILE A 209 10.64 5.53 -1.30
N ASP A 210 10.76 4.20 -1.19
CA ASP A 210 10.03 3.28 -2.06
C ASP A 210 8.51 3.43 -1.94
N ARG A 211 8.01 3.71 -0.74
CA ARG A 211 6.60 3.94 -0.47
C ARG A 211 6.09 5.24 -1.09
N ASP A 212 6.87 6.33 -1.06
CA ASP A 212 6.46 7.65 -1.54
C ASP A 212 6.04 7.63 -3.01
N ARG A 213 6.69 6.80 -3.84
CA ARG A 213 6.28 6.64 -5.24
C ARG A 213 4.85 6.12 -5.39
N LEU A 214 4.36 5.29 -4.44
CA LEU A 214 2.99 4.77 -4.50
C LEU A 214 1.96 5.85 -4.22
N GLN A 215 2.28 6.87 -3.45
CA GLN A 215 1.37 8.00 -3.21
C GLN A 215 1.05 8.71 -4.53
N ALA A 216 2.09 9.03 -5.32
CA ALA A 216 1.91 9.62 -6.65
C ALA A 216 1.25 8.66 -7.65
N MET A 217 1.50 7.35 -7.50
CA MET A 217 0.98 6.32 -8.40
C MET A 217 -0.53 6.09 -8.21
N PHE A 218 -1.03 6.15 -6.99
CA PHE A 218 -2.42 5.92 -6.63
C PHE A 218 -3.24 7.20 -6.46
N ALA A 219 -2.69 8.34 -6.88
CA ALA A 219 -3.38 9.61 -6.91
C ALA A 219 -3.43 10.20 -8.33
N LYS A 220 -4.46 11.00 -8.61
CA LYS A 220 -4.57 11.75 -9.86
C LYS A 220 -3.68 12.98 -9.85
N VAL A 221 -3.57 13.60 -8.68
CA VAL A 221 -2.81 14.83 -8.41
C VAL A 221 -2.06 14.67 -7.09
N VAL A 222 -0.89 15.28 -7.01
CA VAL A 222 -0.08 15.38 -5.79
C VAL A 222 0.02 16.85 -5.40
#